data_1ad46717549e5fe8602a6cd28116d747
#
_entry.id   1ad46717549e5fe8602a6cd28116d747
#
_cell.length_a   1.000
_cell.length_b   1.000
_cell.length_c   1.000
_cell.angle_alpha   90.00
_cell.angle_beta   90.00
_cell.angle_gamma   90.00
#
_symmetry.space_group_name_H-M   'P 1'
#
loop_
_entity.id
_entity.type
_entity.pdbx_description
1 polymer ?
#
loop_
_entity_poly.entity_id
_entity_poly.type
_entity_poly.pdbx_seq_one_letter_code
_entity_poly.pdbx_strand_id
1 'polypeptide(L)'
;MITDYTKLPTLLQSREHWVLCGVPGAADPKHPRQAKHPQWGADSTNPATWADFATASAAVMLDDADGMGYVFAKDDGLVFIDGDHCLGADGRPLPPFNKWLTMLPGYCERSRSGTGLHFIVRGTLPDGCKPVSYTHLTL
;
A
#
# COMPACT_ATOMS: atom_id res chain seq x y z
N MET A 1 16.45 2.69 6.74
CA MET A 1 15.94 3.97 6.20
C MET A 1 14.51 4.13 6.71
N ILE A 2 14.25 5.16 7.48
CA ILE A 2 12.89 5.43 7.98
C ILE A 2 12.09 6.02 6.83
N THR A 3 11.04 5.33 6.40
CA THR A 3 10.12 5.82 5.38
C THR A 3 9.28 6.95 5.96
N ASP A 4 9.21 8.08 5.28
CA ASP A 4 8.41 9.24 5.71
C ASP A 4 6.96 9.10 5.22
N TYR A 5 6.15 8.40 5.99
CA TYR A 5 4.73 8.18 5.67
C TYR A 5 3.87 9.46 5.73
N THR A 6 4.41 10.58 6.25
CA THR A 6 3.65 11.84 6.27
C THR A 6 3.41 12.42 4.87
N LYS A 7 4.17 11.96 3.87
CA LYS A 7 4.00 12.31 2.46
C LYS A 7 2.83 11.61 1.76
N LEU A 8 2.24 10.62 2.41
CA LEU A 8 1.05 9.96 1.86
C LEU A 8 -0.14 10.94 1.77
N PRO A 9 -1.03 10.75 0.79
CA PRO A 9 -2.23 11.56 0.68
C PRO A 9 -3.04 11.58 1.97
N THR A 10 -3.50 12.77 2.38
CA THR A 10 -4.30 12.95 3.61
C THR A 10 -5.54 12.05 3.63
N LEU A 11 -6.14 11.80 2.47
CA LEU A 11 -7.27 10.89 2.36
C LEU A 11 -6.95 9.48 2.88
N LEU A 12 -5.78 8.93 2.53
CA LEU A 12 -5.34 7.62 3.01
C LEU A 12 -5.05 7.65 4.51
N GLN A 13 -4.38 8.70 4.98
CA GLN A 13 -4.09 8.86 6.41
C GLN A 13 -5.34 8.99 7.28
N SER A 14 -6.45 9.52 6.73
CA SER A 14 -7.70 9.72 7.46
C SER A 14 -8.55 8.45 7.63
N ARG A 15 -8.17 7.34 6.98
CA ARG A 15 -8.94 6.10 7.00
C ARG A 15 -8.34 5.05 7.92
N GLU A 16 -9.19 4.22 8.49
CA GLU A 16 -8.81 3.07 9.34
C GLU A 16 -8.58 1.80 8.48
N HIS A 17 -7.74 1.90 7.45
CA HIS A 17 -7.47 0.84 6.47
C HIS A 17 -6.03 0.33 6.54
N TRP A 18 -5.36 0.51 7.68
CA TRP A 18 -3.94 0.24 7.80
C TRP A 18 -3.64 -1.10 8.45
N VAL A 19 -2.62 -1.77 7.92
CA VAL A 19 -2.08 -3.05 8.41
C VAL A 19 -0.55 -2.97 8.47
N LEU A 20 0.09 -3.90 9.14
CA LEU A 20 1.55 -4.00 9.19
C LEU A 20 2.08 -4.98 8.14
N CYS A 21 3.29 -4.71 7.67
CA CYS A 21 4.04 -5.55 6.74
C CYS A 21 5.42 -5.85 7.30
N GLY A 22 5.89 -7.10 7.15
CA GLY A 22 7.23 -7.50 7.59
C GLY A 22 7.40 -7.46 9.12
N VAL A 23 6.47 -8.07 9.85
CA VAL A 23 6.59 -8.19 11.32
C VAL A 23 7.68 -9.22 11.65
N PRO A 24 8.69 -8.88 12.47
CA PRO A 24 9.77 -9.80 12.85
C PRO A 24 9.22 -11.07 13.52
N GLY A 25 9.76 -12.22 13.15
CA GLY A 25 9.35 -13.51 13.69
C GLY A 25 8.03 -14.06 13.18
N ALA A 26 7.36 -13.37 12.25
CA ALA A 26 6.17 -13.89 11.60
C ALA A 26 6.50 -15.10 10.71
N ALA A 27 5.67 -16.14 10.77
CA ALA A 27 5.85 -17.36 9.97
C ALA A 27 5.79 -17.07 8.46
N ASP A 28 4.97 -16.12 8.05
CA ASP A 28 4.91 -15.59 6.68
C ASP A 28 5.08 -14.06 6.72
N PRO A 29 6.28 -13.55 6.35
CA PRO A 29 6.54 -12.11 6.34
C PRO A 29 5.69 -11.33 5.32
N LYS A 30 5.13 -12.02 4.33
CA LYS A 30 4.27 -11.41 3.31
C LYS A 30 2.82 -11.25 3.76
N HIS A 31 2.42 -12.01 4.78
CA HIS A 31 1.06 -11.92 5.30
C HIS A 31 0.89 -10.67 6.16
N PRO A 32 -0.11 -9.81 5.87
CA PRO A 32 -0.33 -8.60 6.65
C PRO A 32 -0.70 -8.93 8.11
N ARG A 33 -0.29 -8.05 9.02
CA ARG A 33 -0.52 -8.18 10.46
C ARG A 33 -1.33 -7.02 11.00
N GLN A 34 -2.00 -7.24 12.12
CA GLN A 34 -2.77 -6.20 12.80
C GLN A 34 -1.85 -5.20 13.50
N ALA A 35 -2.07 -3.89 13.31
CA ALA A 35 -1.26 -2.90 13.99
C ALA A 35 -1.49 -2.84 15.51
N LYS A 36 -2.70 -3.18 15.94
CA LYS A 36 -3.04 -3.26 17.38
C LYS A 36 -2.46 -4.51 18.07
N HIS A 37 -2.25 -5.56 17.29
CA HIS A 37 -1.75 -6.86 17.75
C HIS A 37 -0.83 -7.46 16.69
N PRO A 38 0.45 -7.06 16.63
CA PRO A 38 1.39 -7.47 15.56
C PRO A 38 1.58 -8.99 15.44
N GLN A 39 1.29 -9.74 16.49
CA GLN A 39 1.33 -11.21 16.49
C GLN A 39 0.18 -11.86 15.71
N TRP A 40 -0.88 -11.11 15.44
CA TRP A 40 -2.08 -11.64 14.78
C TRP A 40 -2.13 -11.24 13.31
N GLY A 41 -2.56 -12.17 12.47
CA GLY A 41 -2.81 -11.91 11.05
C GLY A 41 -3.91 -10.88 10.85
N ALA A 42 -3.76 -10.04 9.84
CA ALA A 42 -4.82 -9.16 9.36
C ALA A 42 -5.51 -9.80 8.16
N ASP A 43 -6.81 -9.55 8.01
CA ASP A 43 -7.61 -10.03 6.91
C ASP A 43 -8.07 -8.83 6.06
N SER A 44 -7.73 -8.83 4.78
CA SER A 44 -8.08 -7.76 3.84
C SER A 44 -9.58 -7.63 3.57
N THR A 45 -10.39 -8.58 4.06
CA THR A 45 -11.85 -8.55 3.94
C THR A 45 -12.54 -8.25 5.26
N ASN A 46 -11.78 -8.16 6.37
CA ASN A 46 -12.32 -7.92 7.70
C ASN A 46 -11.81 -6.61 8.30
N PRO A 47 -12.62 -5.52 8.26
CA PRO A 47 -12.22 -4.21 8.79
C PRO A 47 -11.86 -4.20 10.29
N ALA A 48 -12.36 -5.17 11.08
CA ALA A 48 -12.00 -5.28 12.49
C ALA A 48 -10.51 -5.58 12.72
N THR A 49 -9.80 -6.07 11.70
CA THR A 49 -8.37 -6.38 11.74
C THR A 49 -7.47 -5.24 11.29
N TRP A 50 -8.06 -4.12 10.84
CA TRP A 50 -7.32 -2.94 10.39
C TRP A 50 -7.21 -1.90 11.51
N ALA A 51 -6.38 -0.90 11.30
CA ALA A 51 -6.17 0.18 12.26
C ALA A 51 -6.13 1.55 11.58
N ASP A 52 -6.15 2.60 12.39
CA ASP A 52 -5.88 3.95 11.94
C ASP A 52 -4.39 4.14 11.58
N PHE A 53 -4.12 5.21 10.85
CA PHE A 53 -2.78 5.57 10.41
C PHE A 53 -1.80 5.77 11.57
N ALA A 54 -2.23 6.43 12.64
CA ALA A 54 -1.36 6.71 13.78
C ALA A 54 -0.92 5.44 14.51
N THR A 55 -1.82 4.47 14.69
CA THR A 55 -1.52 3.18 15.31
C THR A 55 -0.52 2.38 14.47
N ALA A 56 -0.74 2.29 13.15
CA ALA A 56 0.17 1.57 12.26
C ALA A 56 1.53 2.26 12.15
N SER A 57 1.55 3.58 12.04
CA SER A 57 2.79 4.36 11.99
C SER A 57 3.61 4.23 13.27
N ALA A 58 2.96 4.25 14.44
CA ALA A 58 3.63 4.06 15.73
C ALA A 58 4.30 2.67 15.83
N ALA A 59 3.64 1.62 15.36
CA ALA A 59 4.22 0.28 15.36
C ALA A 59 5.49 0.19 14.50
N VAL A 60 5.50 0.84 13.32
CA VAL A 60 6.70 0.90 12.48
C VAL A 60 7.81 1.71 13.14
N MET A 61 7.49 2.81 13.80
CA MET A 61 8.48 3.63 14.52
C MET A 61 9.10 2.91 15.73
N LEU A 62 8.40 1.93 16.31
CA LEU A 62 8.87 1.09 17.40
C LEU A 62 9.58 -0.19 16.93
N ASP A 63 9.85 -0.32 15.63
CA ASP A 63 10.45 -1.48 15.00
C ASP A 63 9.63 -2.79 15.14
N ASP A 64 8.32 -2.67 15.37
CA ASP A 64 7.41 -3.83 15.41
C ASP A 64 7.09 -4.38 14.01
N ALA A 65 7.40 -3.63 12.96
CA ALA A 65 7.23 -4.03 11.57
C ALA A 65 8.19 -3.25 10.64
N ASP A 66 8.49 -3.82 9.49
CA ASP A 66 9.31 -3.17 8.45
C ASP A 66 8.58 -2.00 7.77
N GLY A 67 7.27 -2.06 7.74
CA GLY A 67 6.45 -1.04 7.11
C GLY A 67 4.97 -1.28 7.32
N MET A 68 4.16 -0.47 6.65
CA MET A 68 2.72 -0.58 6.72
C MET A 68 2.08 -0.63 5.33
N GLY A 69 0.93 -1.30 5.24
CA GLY A 69 0.15 -1.45 4.04
C GLY A 69 -1.23 -0.82 4.18
N TYR A 70 -1.80 -0.45 3.05
CA TYR A 70 -3.16 0.07 2.96
C TYR A 70 -4.09 -0.98 2.35
N VAL A 71 -5.24 -1.20 2.97
CA VAL A 71 -6.26 -2.13 2.48
C VAL A 71 -7.26 -1.37 1.60
N PHE A 72 -7.38 -1.80 0.34
CA PHE A 72 -8.38 -1.28 -0.59
C PHE A 72 -9.68 -2.04 -0.37
N ALA A 73 -10.64 -1.37 0.25
CA ALA A 73 -11.96 -1.95 0.51
C ALA A 73 -12.88 -1.76 -0.71
N LYS A 74 -13.84 -2.66 -0.84
CA LYS A 74 -14.92 -2.49 -1.82
C LYS A 74 -15.63 -1.17 -1.56
N ASP A 75 -15.93 -0.44 -2.63
CA ASP A 75 -16.67 0.83 -2.59
C ASP A 75 -15.97 1.97 -1.82
N ASP A 76 -14.64 1.90 -1.63
CA ASP A 76 -13.89 2.97 -0.99
C ASP A 76 -13.56 4.17 -1.91
N GLY A 77 -13.92 4.05 -3.19
CA GLY A 77 -13.73 5.10 -4.19
C GLY A 77 -12.28 5.24 -4.67
N LEU A 78 -11.43 4.27 -4.39
CA LEU A 78 -10.03 4.24 -4.82
C LEU A 78 -9.75 3.07 -5.74
N VAL A 79 -8.87 3.30 -6.71
CA VAL A 79 -8.31 2.28 -7.60
C VAL A 79 -6.81 2.21 -7.40
N PHE A 80 -6.31 1.01 -7.18
CA PHE A 80 -4.89 0.72 -7.11
C PHE A 80 -4.45 0.04 -8.42
N ILE A 81 -3.36 0.56 -9.01
CA ILE A 81 -2.75 -0.01 -10.21
C ILE A 81 -1.33 -0.40 -9.87
N ASP A 82 -1.04 -1.68 -10.02
CA ASP A 82 0.28 -2.25 -9.77
C ASP A 82 0.99 -2.50 -11.10
N GLY A 83 2.04 -1.72 -11.37
CA GLY A 83 2.89 -1.88 -12.53
C GLY A 83 4.16 -2.64 -12.18
N ASP A 84 4.15 -3.94 -12.39
CA ASP A 84 5.33 -4.77 -12.21
C ASP A 84 6.36 -4.56 -13.32
N HIS A 85 7.66 -4.51 -12.93
CA HIS A 85 8.79 -4.42 -13.87
C HIS A 85 8.61 -3.35 -14.96
N CYS A 86 7.99 -2.23 -14.59
CA CYS A 86 7.66 -1.17 -15.53
C CYS A 86 8.69 -0.03 -15.59
N LEU A 87 9.80 -0.15 -14.87
CA LEU A 87 10.92 0.79 -14.94
C LEU A 87 12.05 0.23 -15.78
N GLY A 88 12.61 1.06 -16.67
CA GLY A 88 13.79 0.73 -17.44
C GLY A 88 15.07 0.75 -16.59
N ALA A 89 16.20 0.36 -17.19
CA ALA A 89 17.51 0.35 -16.53
C ALA A 89 17.95 1.74 -16.04
N ASP A 90 17.46 2.80 -16.67
CA ASP A 90 17.66 4.20 -16.27
C ASP A 90 16.70 4.68 -15.18
N GLY A 91 15.84 3.81 -14.67
CA GLY A 91 14.82 4.11 -13.66
C GLY A 91 13.61 4.88 -14.19
N ARG A 92 13.49 5.06 -15.50
CA ARG A 92 12.35 5.74 -16.12
C ARG A 92 11.24 4.76 -16.47
N PRO A 93 9.96 5.19 -16.34
CA PRO A 93 8.85 4.33 -16.70
C PRO A 93 8.82 3.96 -18.18
N LEU A 94 8.61 2.68 -18.44
CA LEU A 94 8.38 2.16 -19.79
C LEU A 94 6.94 2.41 -20.24
N PRO A 95 6.64 2.45 -21.57
CA PRO A 95 5.27 2.51 -22.06
C PRO A 95 4.43 1.31 -21.58
N PRO A 96 3.15 1.48 -21.19
CA PRO A 96 2.38 2.72 -21.20
C PRO A 96 2.53 3.57 -19.94
N PHE A 97 3.27 3.13 -18.93
CA PHE A 97 3.37 3.76 -17.60
C PHE A 97 3.95 5.18 -17.64
N ASN A 98 4.83 5.46 -18.59
CA ASN A 98 5.36 6.81 -18.82
C ASN A 98 4.23 7.84 -19.13
N LYS A 99 3.21 7.43 -19.86
CA LYS A 99 2.02 8.26 -20.13
C LYS A 99 1.12 8.36 -18.90
N TRP A 100 0.93 7.26 -18.17
CA TRP A 100 0.08 7.24 -17.00
C TRP A 100 0.57 8.17 -15.91
N LEU A 101 1.89 8.31 -15.72
CA LEU A 101 2.45 9.28 -14.76
C LEU A 101 1.98 10.73 -15.00
N THR A 102 1.73 11.10 -16.26
CA THR A 102 1.30 12.46 -16.60
C THR A 102 -0.22 12.58 -16.71
N MET A 103 -0.93 11.48 -16.95
CA MET A 103 -2.36 11.48 -17.25
C MET A 103 -3.25 11.12 -16.06
N LEU A 104 -2.75 10.26 -15.15
CA LEU A 104 -3.53 9.83 -14.00
C LEU A 104 -3.39 10.83 -12.84
N PRO A 105 -4.48 11.49 -12.44
CA PRO A 105 -4.46 12.35 -11.27
C PRO A 105 -4.47 11.50 -10.01
N GLY A 106 -3.44 11.57 -9.21
CA GLY A 106 -3.39 10.82 -7.97
C GLY A 106 -1.99 10.66 -7.43
N TYR A 107 -1.84 9.71 -6.56
CA TYR A 107 -0.58 9.37 -5.93
C TYR A 107 0.15 8.28 -6.71
N CYS A 108 1.46 8.42 -6.84
CA CYS A 108 2.31 7.40 -7.44
C CYS A 108 3.58 7.22 -6.61
N GLU A 109 3.99 5.98 -6.42
CA GLU A 109 5.23 5.63 -5.75
C GLU A 109 5.97 4.50 -6.49
N ARG A 110 7.25 4.32 -6.18
CA ARG A 110 7.97 3.12 -6.59
C ARG A 110 7.56 1.94 -5.71
N SER A 111 7.47 0.75 -6.31
CA SER A 111 7.28 -0.48 -5.55
C SER A 111 8.51 -0.77 -4.66
N ARG A 112 8.32 -1.61 -3.64
CA ARG A 112 9.40 -1.99 -2.72
C ARG A 112 10.61 -2.64 -3.42
N SER A 113 10.39 -3.36 -4.51
CA SER A 113 11.46 -3.94 -5.32
C SER A 113 12.29 -2.88 -6.06
N GLY A 114 11.78 -1.66 -6.19
CA GLY A 114 12.39 -0.59 -6.96
C GLY A 114 12.24 -0.71 -8.48
N THR A 115 11.56 -1.77 -8.96
CA THR A 115 11.41 -2.05 -10.40
C THR A 115 10.02 -1.74 -10.95
N GLY A 116 9.06 -1.47 -10.08
CA GLY A 116 7.68 -1.19 -10.44
C GLY A 116 7.15 0.14 -9.90
N LEU A 117 5.90 0.43 -10.25
CA LEU A 117 5.18 1.62 -9.82
C LEU A 117 3.81 1.23 -9.26
N HIS A 118 3.42 1.90 -8.19
CA HIS A 118 2.07 1.86 -7.64
C HIS A 118 1.37 3.18 -7.94
N PHE A 119 0.16 3.10 -8.48
CA PHE A 119 -0.71 4.27 -8.67
C PHE A 119 -1.94 4.12 -7.81
N ILE A 120 -2.31 5.15 -7.08
CA ILE A 120 -3.55 5.21 -6.32
C ILE A 120 -4.34 6.40 -6.82
N VAL A 121 -5.48 6.13 -7.42
CA VAL A 121 -6.34 7.13 -8.05
C VAL A 121 -7.78 7.01 -7.55
N ARG A 122 -8.54 8.10 -7.62
CA ARG A 122 -9.97 8.06 -7.35
C ARG A 122 -10.69 7.41 -8.54
N GLY A 123 -11.64 6.54 -8.25
CA GLY A 123 -12.43 5.89 -9.28
C GLY A 123 -13.04 4.58 -8.82
N THR A 124 -13.64 3.89 -9.77
CA THR A 124 -14.21 2.55 -9.61
C THR A 124 -13.66 1.64 -10.70
N LEU A 125 -13.37 0.38 -10.35
CA LEU A 125 -12.95 -0.60 -11.34
C LEU A 125 -14.16 -1.01 -12.21
N PRO A 126 -13.96 -1.19 -13.53
CA PRO A 126 -14.96 -1.81 -14.39
C PRO A 126 -15.31 -3.22 -13.92
N ASP A 127 -16.51 -3.67 -14.24
CA ASP A 127 -16.93 -5.05 -13.98
C ASP A 127 -15.96 -6.05 -14.59
N GLY A 128 -15.64 -7.12 -13.86
CA GLY A 128 -14.74 -8.18 -14.30
C GLY A 128 -13.25 -7.94 -13.98
N CYS A 129 -12.86 -6.78 -13.49
CA CYS A 129 -11.51 -6.58 -12.97
C CYS A 129 -11.34 -7.28 -11.62
N LYS A 130 -10.19 -7.96 -11.44
CA LYS A 130 -9.84 -8.54 -10.15
C LYS A 130 -9.27 -7.45 -9.23
N PRO A 131 -9.90 -7.17 -8.09
CA PRO A 131 -9.36 -6.18 -7.16
C PRO A 131 -8.10 -6.70 -6.48
N VAL A 132 -7.12 -5.81 -6.27
CA VAL A 132 -6.06 -6.02 -5.30
C VAL A 132 -6.64 -5.76 -3.91
N SER A 133 -6.38 -6.65 -2.97
CA SER A 133 -6.96 -6.54 -1.63
C SER A 133 -6.14 -5.62 -0.72
N TYR A 134 -4.82 -5.59 -0.87
CA TYR A 134 -3.96 -4.73 -0.07
C TYR A 134 -2.64 -4.46 -0.77
N THR A 135 -1.94 -3.39 -0.41
CA THR A 135 -0.58 -3.10 -0.86
C THR A 135 0.29 -2.55 0.27
N HIS A 136 1.57 -2.91 0.21
CA HIS A 136 2.62 -2.31 1.05
C HIS A 136 3.03 -0.96 0.43
N LEU A 137 2.80 0.13 1.16
CA LEU A 137 3.20 1.46 0.72
C LEU A 137 4.67 1.71 1.06
N THR A 138 5.40 2.28 0.12
CA THR A 138 6.86 2.29 0.15
C THR A 138 7.51 3.66 0.10
N LEU A 139 6.86 4.70 -0.29
CA LEU A 139 7.45 6.07 -0.41
C LEU A 139 8.95 6.14 -0.69
#